data_4942f4d7ba5d3e6d823a7cbc4dc1b2df
#
_entry.id   4942f4d7ba5d3e6d823a7cbc4dc1b2df
#
_cell.length_a   1.000
_cell.length_b   1.000
_cell.length_c   1.000
_cell.angle_alpha   90.00
_cell.angle_beta   90.00
_cell.angle_gamma   90.00
#
_symmetry.space_group_name_H-M   'P 1'
#
loop_
_entity.id
_entity.type
_entity.pdbx_description
1 polymer ?
#
loop_
_entity_poly.entity_id
_entity_poly.type
_entity_poly.pdbx_seq_one_letter_code
_entity_poly.pdbx_strand_id
1 'polypeptide(L)'
;MTTSTLPNLAGVIKTSDLYKKMKFDYVPWAKTAQLLREHAPGWQFFLKPSNPNGEIFSYVHTAPDNTGFLMGYFEHIETGKQTSPNVFAITDNANRPISLEKISCNSIQNSHRRCLCACACKDFGLAYELWAQIEVDEAKKPPEKTDDDHIVASTLTKPNQKLES
;
A
#
# COMPACT_ATOMS: atom_id res chain seq x y z
N MET A 1 -8.72 29.40 15.69
CA MET A 1 -7.53 28.54 15.67
C MET A 1 -7.97 27.16 15.25
N THR A 2 -7.77 26.80 13.99
CA THR A 2 -8.04 25.46 13.50
C THR A 2 -6.96 24.54 14.07
N THR A 3 -7.30 23.79 15.10
CA THR A 3 -6.46 22.69 15.57
C THR A 3 -6.38 21.69 14.43
N SER A 4 -5.23 21.64 13.75
CA SER A 4 -4.93 20.63 12.74
C SER A 4 -4.79 19.26 13.43
N THR A 5 -5.94 18.64 13.71
CA THR A 5 -5.98 17.23 14.12
C THR A 5 -5.69 16.36 12.91
N LEU A 6 -5.02 15.24 13.12
CA LEU A 6 -4.87 14.22 12.07
C LEU A 6 -6.25 13.74 11.63
N PRO A 7 -6.58 13.78 10.33
CA PRO A 7 -7.85 13.25 9.86
C PRO A 7 -7.93 11.74 10.09
N ASN A 8 -9.13 11.25 10.38
CA ASN A 8 -9.39 9.80 10.43
C ASN A 8 -10.20 9.43 9.19
N LEU A 9 -9.59 8.69 8.28
CA LEU A 9 -10.19 8.25 7.03
C LEU A 9 -10.57 6.77 7.04
N ALA A 10 -10.59 6.14 8.21
CA ALA A 10 -11.13 4.79 8.35
C ALA A 10 -12.60 4.75 7.92
N GLY A 11 -12.95 3.77 7.09
CA GLY A 11 -14.32 3.61 6.57
C GLY A 11 -14.73 4.57 5.45
N VAL A 12 -13.83 5.42 4.97
CA VAL A 12 -14.12 6.37 3.88
C VAL A 12 -14.24 5.67 2.52
N ILE A 13 -13.48 4.59 2.29
CA ILE A 13 -13.54 3.85 1.04
C ILE A 13 -14.86 3.13 0.87
N LYS A 14 -15.34 3.09 -0.39
CA LYS A 14 -16.55 2.40 -0.80
C LYS A 14 -16.19 1.24 -1.73
N THR A 15 -17.09 0.32 -1.92
CA THR A 15 -16.91 -0.77 -2.89
C THR A 15 -16.60 -0.28 -4.30
N SER A 16 -17.17 0.88 -4.70
CA SER A 16 -16.90 1.53 -5.99
C SER A 16 -15.47 2.05 -6.15
N ASP A 17 -14.72 2.21 -5.05
CA ASP A 17 -13.33 2.66 -5.06
C ASP A 17 -12.34 1.51 -5.24
N LEU A 18 -12.85 0.27 -5.18
CA LEU A 18 -12.04 -0.94 -5.24
C LEU A 18 -11.80 -1.39 -6.67
N TYR A 19 -10.58 -1.82 -6.93
CA TYR A 19 -10.17 -2.49 -8.15
C TYR A 19 -9.62 -3.87 -7.82
N LYS A 20 -9.83 -4.83 -8.69
CA LYS A 20 -9.28 -6.17 -8.53
C LYS A 20 -7.97 -6.32 -9.29
N LYS A 21 -6.96 -6.85 -8.57
CA LYS A 21 -5.73 -7.32 -9.19
C LYS A 21 -5.52 -8.77 -8.75
N MET A 22 -5.69 -9.70 -9.68
CA MET A 22 -5.72 -11.14 -9.39
C MET A 22 -6.83 -11.48 -8.37
N LYS A 23 -6.46 -11.88 -7.16
CA LYS A 23 -7.39 -12.28 -6.09
C LYS A 23 -7.65 -11.17 -5.05
N PHE A 24 -6.94 -10.03 -5.18
CA PHE A 24 -6.94 -9.00 -4.15
C PHE A 24 -7.68 -7.76 -4.62
N ASP A 25 -8.48 -7.19 -3.72
CA ASP A 25 -9.03 -5.86 -3.87
C ASP A 25 -7.96 -4.82 -3.45
N TYR A 26 -7.89 -3.71 -4.17
CA TYR A 26 -6.97 -2.63 -3.85
C TYR A 26 -7.55 -1.28 -4.27
N VAL A 27 -7.08 -0.22 -3.64
CA VAL A 27 -7.36 1.16 -4.05
C VAL A 27 -6.16 1.67 -4.84
N PRO A 28 -6.32 2.03 -6.13
CA PRO A 28 -5.22 2.58 -6.92
C PRO A 28 -4.66 3.86 -6.30
N TRP A 29 -3.36 4.12 -6.50
CA TRP A 29 -2.71 5.32 -5.97
C TRP A 29 -3.40 6.63 -6.41
N ALA A 30 -3.91 6.70 -7.62
CA ALA A 30 -4.62 7.88 -8.12
C ALA A 30 -5.95 8.11 -7.38
N LYS A 31 -6.66 7.03 -7.06
CA LYS A 31 -7.88 7.09 -6.23
C LYS A 31 -7.54 7.45 -4.78
N THR A 32 -6.47 6.88 -4.23
CA THR A 32 -5.92 7.27 -2.92
C THR A 32 -5.65 8.77 -2.87
N ALA A 33 -4.97 9.32 -3.89
CA ALA A 33 -4.69 10.75 -3.96
C ALA A 33 -5.97 11.61 -4.08
N GLN A 34 -7.00 11.13 -4.78
CA GLN A 34 -8.29 11.79 -4.85
C GLN A 34 -8.98 11.82 -3.48
N LEU A 35 -9.06 10.68 -2.81
CA LEU A 35 -9.68 10.57 -1.48
C LEU A 35 -8.96 11.44 -0.44
N LEU A 36 -7.63 11.53 -0.50
CA LEU A 36 -6.86 12.43 0.36
C LEU A 36 -7.21 13.90 0.11
N ARG A 37 -7.39 14.33 -1.13
CA ARG A 37 -7.82 15.71 -1.43
C ARG A 37 -9.22 16.02 -0.90
N GLU A 38 -10.12 15.04 -0.95
CA GLU A 38 -11.52 15.20 -0.49
C GLU A 38 -11.62 15.18 1.03
N HIS A 39 -10.88 14.31 1.72
CA HIS A 39 -11.08 13.99 3.13
C HIS A 39 -9.95 14.45 4.06
N ALA A 40 -8.81 14.82 3.51
CA ALA A 40 -7.66 15.36 4.25
C ALA A 40 -7.15 16.66 3.63
N PRO A 41 -8.03 17.70 3.49
CA PRO A 41 -7.63 18.96 2.88
C PRO A 41 -6.47 19.60 3.64
N GLY A 42 -5.52 20.18 2.91
CA GLY A 42 -4.33 20.81 3.47
C GLY A 42 -3.17 19.84 3.78
N TRP A 43 -3.41 18.53 3.82
CA TRP A 43 -2.35 17.54 3.99
C TRP A 43 -1.76 17.12 2.64
N GLN A 44 -0.45 17.20 2.51
CA GLN A 44 0.28 16.77 1.32
C GLN A 44 1.33 15.72 1.67
N PHE A 45 1.55 14.80 0.74
CA PHE A 45 2.53 13.74 0.87
C PHE A 45 3.89 14.19 0.36
N PHE A 46 4.94 13.89 1.12
CA PHE A 46 6.33 14.18 0.80
C PHE A 46 7.22 12.97 1.03
N LEU A 47 8.31 12.90 0.26
CA LEU A 47 9.43 12.02 0.55
C LEU A 47 10.53 12.83 1.25
N LYS A 48 11.14 12.25 2.27
CA LYS A 48 12.28 12.83 2.95
C LYS A 48 13.55 12.61 2.11
N PRO A 49 14.31 13.68 1.78
CA PRO A 49 15.57 13.50 1.05
C PRO A 49 16.58 12.73 1.91
N SER A 50 17.36 11.88 1.25
CA SER A 50 18.45 11.12 1.91
C SER A 50 19.72 11.94 2.09
N ASN A 51 19.95 12.92 1.20
CA ASN A 51 21.11 13.79 1.22
C ASN A 51 20.71 15.22 0.90
N PRO A 52 20.07 15.96 1.84
CA PRO A 52 19.56 17.30 1.57
C PRO A 52 20.65 18.35 1.29
N ASN A 53 21.89 18.10 1.73
CA ASN A 53 23.03 19.00 1.56
C ASN A 53 24.09 18.47 0.59
N GLY A 54 23.82 17.34 -0.11
CA GLY A 54 24.74 16.75 -1.07
C GLY A 54 24.66 17.38 -2.45
N GLU A 55 25.69 17.19 -3.28
CA GLU A 55 25.72 17.64 -4.68
C GLU A 55 24.64 16.95 -5.52
N ILE A 56 24.32 15.69 -5.17
CA ILE A 56 23.30 14.90 -5.86
C ILE A 56 22.11 14.73 -4.91
N PHE A 57 21.00 15.35 -5.28
CA PHE A 57 19.76 15.20 -4.57
C PHE A 57 19.18 13.78 -4.79
N SER A 58 18.83 13.10 -3.71
CA SER A 58 18.24 11.77 -3.77
C SER A 58 17.17 11.59 -2.71
N TYR A 59 16.14 10.78 -3.02
CA TYR A 59 15.15 10.28 -2.07
C TYR A 59 15.42 8.84 -1.63
N VAL A 60 16.44 8.19 -2.19
CA VAL A 60 16.78 6.81 -1.87
C VAL A 60 17.70 6.78 -0.66
N HIS A 61 17.26 6.13 0.40
CA HIS A 61 18.04 5.83 1.59
C HIS A 61 18.62 4.42 1.49
N THR A 62 19.74 4.19 2.15
CA THR A 62 20.44 2.90 2.14
C THR A 62 20.15 2.12 3.41
N ALA A 63 19.70 0.88 3.27
CA ALA A 63 19.57 -0.07 4.35
C ALA A 63 20.90 -0.83 4.60
N PRO A 64 21.09 -1.44 5.79
CA PRO A 64 22.31 -2.20 6.12
C PRO A 64 22.61 -3.38 5.19
N ASP A 65 21.60 -3.95 4.53
CA ASP A 65 21.72 -5.03 3.56
C ASP A 65 22.01 -4.56 2.13
N ASN A 66 22.38 -3.29 1.96
CA ASN A 66 22.65 -2.64 0.66
C ASN A 66 21.42 -2.58 -0.27
N THR A 67 20.21 -2.60 0.27
CA THR A 67 18.98 -2.29 -0.46
C THR A 67 18.54 -0.85 -0.24
N GLY A 68 17.61 -0.36 -1.06
CA GLY A 68 17.12 1.00 -0.96
C GLY A 68 15.74 1.09 -0.33
N PHE A 69 15.47 2.19 0.35
CA PHE A 69 14.15 2.51 0.87
C PHE A 69 13.82 3.99 0.74
N LEU A 70 12.52 4.31 0.80
CA LEU A 70 11.98 5.65 0.85
C LEU A 70 11.49 5.97 2.26
N MET A 71 11.48 7.24 2.62
CA MET A 71 10.85 7.74 3.84
C MET A 71 9.75 8.73 3.46
N GLY A 72 8.49 8.33 3.65
CA GLY A 72 7.33 9.14 3.32
C GLY A 72 6.68 9.72 4.57
N TYR A 73 6.11 10.92 4.46
CA TYR A 73 5.35 11.57 5.51
C TYR A 73 4.31 12.51 4.92
N PHE A 74 3.35 12.92 5.72
CA PHE A 74 2.40 13.99 5.38
C PHE A 74 2.74 15.26 6.14
N GLU A 75 2.53 16.39 5.48
CA GLU A 75 2.63 17.71 6.08
C GLU A 75 1.35 18.52 5.79
N HIS A 76 0.85 19.20 6.82
CA HIS A 76 -0.23 20.14 6.66
C HIS A 76 0.33 21.49 6.23
N ILE A 77 0.05 21.92 5.00
CA ILE A 77 0.72 23.03 4.32
C ILE A 77 0.59 24.35 5.08
N GLU A 78 -0.58 24.62 5.66
CA GLU A 78 -0.81 25.91 6.36
C GLU A 78 -0.15 25.95 7.75
N THR A 79 -0.06 24.81 8.44
CA THR A 79 0.42 24.76 9.82
C THR A 79 1.83 24.23 9.98
N GLY A 80 2.39 23.59 8.93
CA GLY A 80 3.68 22.91 8.97
C GLY A 80 3.71 21.66 9.87
N LYS A 81 2.54 21.21 10.37
CA LYS A 81 2.48 20.00 11.17
C LYS A 81 2.79 18.77 10.31
N GLN A 82 3.67 17.91 10.78
CA GLN A 82 4.10 16.72 10.06
C GLN A 82 3.70 15.44 10.79
N THR A 83 3.45 14.39 10.04
CA THR A 83 3.41 13.03 10.57
C THR A 83 4.83 12.47 10.73
N SER A 84 4.99 11.41 11.49
CA SER A 84 6.29 10.73 11.57
C SER A 84 6.63 10.08 10.24
N PRO A 85 7.89 10.17 9.78
CA PRO A 85 8.31 9.49 8.57
C PRO A 85 8.12 7.98 8.65
N ASN A 86 7.61 7.40 7.56
CA ASN A 86 7.38 5.96 7.42
C ASN A 86 8.38 5.37 6.42
N VAL A 87 9.04 4.30 6.80
CA VAL A 87 9.98 3.57 5.93
C VAL A 87 9.22 2.68 4.96
N PHE A 88 9.59 2.72 3.69
CA PHE A 88 9.02 1.89 2.65
C PHE A 88 10.13 1.34 1.73
N ALA A 89 10.31 0.03 1.70
CA ALA A 89 11.34 -0.60 0.88
C ALA A 89 11.09 -0.36 -0.62
N ILE A 90 12.16 -0.11 -1.39
CA ILE A 90 12.08 -0.11 -2.84
C ILE A 90 12.11 -1.57 -3.31
N THR A 91 11.01 -2.01 -3.91
CA THR A 91 10.80 -3.42 -4.27
C THR A 91 10.53 -3.62 -5.75
N ASP A 92 10.80 -4.82 -6.22
CA ASP A 92 10.38 -5.30 -7.54
C ASP A 92 8.87 -5.64 -7.57
N ASN A 93 8.39 -6.15 -8.70
CA ASN A 93 7.00 -6.53 -8.87
C ASN A 93 6.57 -7.73 -8.00
N ALA A 94 7.52 -8.50 -7.49
CA ALA A 94 7.29 -9.61 -6.57
C ALA A 94 7.45 -9.21 -5.09
N ASN A 95 7.49 -7.91 -4.80
CA ASN A 95 7.70 -7.33 -3.47
C ASN A 95 9.06 -7.68 -2.81
N ARG A 96 10.08 -8.01 -3.61
CA ARG A 96 11.42 -8.27 -3.10
C ARG A 96 12.23 -6.97 -3.09
N PRO A 97 12.98 -6.67 -2.02
CA PRO A 97 13.85 -5.50 -1.97
C PRO A 97 14.88 -5.50 -3.10
N ILE A 98 15.17 -4.32 -3.64
CA ILE A 98 16.11 -4.14 -4.75
C ILE A 98 17.43 -3.61 -4.20
N SER A 99 18.56 -4.24 -4.58
CA SER A 99 19.89 -3.74 -4.26
C SER A 99 20.15 -2.37 -4.90
N LEU A 100 20.92 -1.52 -4.25
CA LEU A 100 21.13 -0.13 -4.66
C LEU A 100 21.56 0.02 -6.12
N GLU A 101 22.48 -0.80 -6.59
CA GLU A 101 22.99 -0.77 -7.95
C GLU A 101 21.96 -1.13 -9.03
N LYS A 102 20.85 -1.75 -8.64
CA LYS A 102 19.75 -2.17 -9.54
C LYS A 102 18.52 -1.27 -9.46
N ILE A 103 18.52 -0.27 -8.57
CA ILE A 103 17.42 0.66 -8.45
C ILE A 103 17.38 1.56 -9.68
N SER A 104 16.27 1.51 -10.40
CA SER A 104 15.97 2.37 -11.54
C SER A 104 15.02 3.50 -11.15
N CYS A 105 14.91 4.52 -11.99
CA CYS A 105 13.91 5.57 -11.83
C CYS A 105 12.48 5.00 -11.78
N ASN A 106 12.20 3.96 -12.58
CA ASN A 106 10.91 3.28 -12.56
C ASN A 106 10.64 2.57 -11.23
N SER A 107 11.66 1.94 -10.63
CA SER A 107 11.55 1.33 -9.29
C SER A 107 11.21 2.38 -8.22
N ILE A 108 11.85 3.55 -8.28
CA ILE A 108 11.58 4.67 -7.38
C ILE A 108 10.16 5.16 -7.55
N GLN A 109 9.73 5.40 -8.79
CA GLN A 109 8.37 5.88 -9.08
C GLN A 109 7.28 4.92 -8.58
N ASN A 110 7.46 3.63 -8.81
CA ASN A 110 6.51 2.61 -8.36
C ASN A 110 6.47 2.51 -6.84
N SER A 111 7.63 2.55 -6.18
CA SER A 111 7.72 2.53 -4.72
C SER A 111 7.19 3.81 -4.08
N HIS A 112 7.36 4.98 -4.72
CA HIS A 112 6.76 6.23 -4.28
C HIS A 112 5.23 6.15 -4.22
N ARG A 113 4.59 5.62 -5.26
CA ARG A 113 3.13 5.43 -5.30
C ARG A 113 2.63 4.48 -4.22
N ARG A 114 3.36 3.40 -3.97
CA ARG A 114 3.06 2.44 -2.89
C ARG A 114 3.28 3.06 -1.51
N CYS A 115 4.35 3.83 -1.35
CA CYS A 115 4.66 4.54 -0.12
C CYS A 115 3.53 5.52 0.25
N LEU A 116 3.00 6.28 -0.71
CA LEU A 116 1.84 7.14 -0.52
C LEU A 116 0.64 6.36 0.06
N CYS A 117 0.30 5.21 -0.53
CA CYS A 117 -0.83 4.40 -0.08
C CYS A 117 -0.58 3.83 1.33
N ALA A 118 0.64 3.36 1.62
CA ALA A 118 1.00 2.83 2.93
C ALA A 118 0.98 3.91 4.02
N CYS A 119 1.50 5.11 3.73
CA CYS A 119 1.45 6.25 4.64
C CYS A 119 0.01 6.73 4.89
N ALA A 120 -0.82 6.79 3.85
CA ALA A 120 -2.22 7.17 3.98
C ALA A 120 -3.00 6.19 4.88
N CYS A 121 -2.71 4.90 4.77
CA CYS A 121 -3.28 3.89 5.66
C CYS A 121 -2.78 4.07 7.10
N LYS A 122 -1.46 4.15 7.30
CA LYS A 122 -0.87 4.21 8.64
C LYS A 122 -1.21 5.49 9.38
N ASP A 123 -1.13 6.65 8.70
CA ASP A 123 -1.25 7.95 9.37
C ASP A 123 -2.71 8.42 9.47
N PHE A 124 -3.55 8.08 8.49
CA PHE A 124 -4.94 8.53 8.43
C PHE A 124 -5.98 7.41 8.47
N GLY A 125 -5.56 6.16 8.39
CA GLY A 125 -6.46 5.00 8.34
C GLY A 125 -7.14 4.80 6.98
N LEU A 126 -6.72 5.50 5.92
CA LEU A 126 -7.33 5.35 4.60
C LEU A 126 -7.10 3.93 4.05
N ALA A 127 -8.20 3.27 3.69
CA ALA A 127 -8.20 1.89 3.19
C ALA A 127 -7.59 0.86 4.17
N TYR A 128 -7.59 1.15 5.48
CA TYR A 128 -7.06 0.22 6.47
C TYR A 128 -7.78 -1.13 6.43
N GLU A 129 -9.03 -1.15 6.03
CA GLU A 129 -9.87 -2.34 5.90
C GLU A 129 -9.22 -3.39 4.99
N LEU A 130 -8.61 -2.94 3.88
CA LEU A 130 -7.93 -3.84 2.94
C LEU A 130 -6.64 -4.40 3.53
N TRP A 131 -5.89 -3.59 4.27
CA TRP A 131 -4.67 -4.03 4.95
C TRP A 131 -4.95 -4.95 6.12
N ALA A 132 -6.07 -4.73 6.83
CA ALA A 132 -6.54 -5.57 7.92
C ALA A 132 -7.35 -6.78 7.44
N GLN A 133 -7.60 -6.91 6.13
CA GLN A 133 -8.44 -7.95 5.53
C GLN A 133 -9.86 -7.97 6.10
N ILE A 134 -10.38 -6.79 6.41
CA ILE A 134 -11.76 -6.56 6.87
C ILE A 134 -12.63 -6.23 5.64
N GLU A 135 -13.88 -6.63 5.66
CA GLU A 135 -14.82 -6.30 4.58
C GLU A 135 -15.10 -4.79 4.53
N VAL A 136 -15.14 -4.25 3.33
CA VAL A 136 -15.42 -2.82 3.08
C VAL A 136 -16.92 -2.53 3.16
N ASP A 137 -17.75 -3.53 2.91
CA ASP A 137 -19.21 -3.41 2.90
C ASP A 137 -19.82 -4.69 3.50
N GLU A 138 -20.57 -4.57 4.59
CA GLU A 138 -21.25 -5.69 5.25
C GLU A 138 -22.22 -6.44 4.32
N ALA A 139 -22.71 -5.81 3.25
CA ALA A 139 -23.54 -6.44 2.24
C ALA A 139 -22.80 -7.47 1.37
N LYS A 140 -21.49 -7.56 1.48
CA LYS A 140 -20.62 -8.47 0.71
C LYS A 140 -19.83 -9.40 1.61
N LYS A 141 -20.46 -9.96 2.63
CA LYS A 141 -19.83 -11.11 3.30
C LYS A 141 -19.50 -12.17 2.26
N PRO A 142 -18.21 -12.61 2.13
CA PRO A 142 -17.95 -13.82 1.37
C PRO A 142 -18.87 -14.90 1.92
N PRO A 143 -19.43 -15.78 1.08
CA PRO A 143 -20.17 -16.93 1.59
C PRO A 143 -19.26 -17.63 2.61
N GLU A 144 -19.77 -17.85 3.81
CA GLU A 144 -19.08 -18.68 4.80
C GLU A 144 -18.63 -19.93 4.07
N LYS A 145 -17.33 -20.24 4.15
CA LYS A 145 -16.80 -21.50 3.61
C LYS A 145 -17.55 -22.61 4.35
N THR A 146 -18.56 -23.15 3.71
CA THR A 146 -19.22 -24.36 4.20
C THR A 146 -18.19 -25.49 4.08
N ASP A 147 -18.18 -26.39 5.03
CA ASP A 147 -17.26 -27.55 5.06
C ASP A 147 -17.32 -28.41 3.77
N ASP A 148 -18.33 -28.21 2.94
CA ASP A 148 -18.50 -28.82 1.62
C ASP A 148 -17.43 -28.36 0.58
N ASP A 149 -16.87 -27.15 0.72
CA ASP A 149 -15.80 -26.69 -0.18
C ASP A 149 -14.48 -27.45 0.00
N HIS A 150 -14.27 -28.08 1.16
CA HIS A 150 -13.13 -28.96 1.41
C HIS A 150 -13.26 -30.33 0.72
N ILE A 151 -14.47 -30.78 0.44
CA ILE A 151 -14.72 -32.08 -0.20
C ILE A 151 -14.46 -32.01 -1.69
N VAL A 152 -14.76 -30.88 -2.34
CA VAL A 152 -14.56 -30.71 -3.79
C VAL A 152 -13.06 -30.57 -4.13
N ALA A 153 -12.27 -29.93 -3.27
CA ALA A 153 -10.83 -29.78 -3.49
C ALA A 153 -10.04 -31.09 -3.34
N SER A 154 -10.55 -32.03 -2.52
CA SER A 154 -9.86 -33.32 -2.30
C SER A 154 -10.15 -34.36 -3.36
N THR A 155 -11.20 -34.19 -4.16
CA THR A 155 -11.59 -35.12 -5.24
C THR A 155 -10.88 -34.87 -6.57
N LEU A 156 -10.27 -33.69 -6.73
CA LEU A 156 -9.58 -33.31 -7.99
C LEU A 156 -8.08 -33.69 -8.05
N THR A 157 -7.55 -34.36 -7.04
CA THR A 157 -6.12 -34.74 -6.96
C THR A 157 -5.85 -36.22 -7.00
N LYS A 158 -6.61 -37.01 -7.72
CA LYS A 158 -6.20 -38.40 -8.00
C LYS A 158 -5.65 -38.49 -9.43
N PRO A 159 -4.35 -38.73 -9.61
CA PRO A 159 -3.81 -39.03 -10.93
C PRO A 159 -4.34 -40.38 -11.39
N ASN A 160 -4.87 -40.41 -12.61
CA ASN A 160 -5.19 -41.64 -13.35
C ASN A 160 -3.93 -42.51 -13.48
N GLN A 161 -3.85 -43.58 -12.73
CA GLN A 161 -2.95 -44.70 -13.06
C GLN A 161 -3.59 -45.47 -14.22
N LYS A 162 -2.96 -45.36 -15.40
CA LYS A 162 -3.19 -46.28 -16.49
C LYS A 162 -2.66 -47.64 -16.10
N LEU A 163 -3.52 -48.62 -16.08
CA LEU A 163 -3.18 -50.02 -16.15
C LEU A 163 -2.75 -50.34 -17.59
N GLU A 164 -1.52 -50.73 -17.77
CA GLU A 164 -1.07 -51.46 -18.94
C GLU A 164 -1.27 -52.96 -18.69
N SER A 165 -2.00 -53.55 -19.58
CA SER A 165 -2.01 -54.99 -19.84
C SER A 165 -1.23 -55.30 -21.09
#